data_f7f6e5cd7463ff1c9721d553fa579e85
#
_entry.id   f7f6e5cd7463ff1c9721d553fa579e85
#
_cell.length_a   1.000
_cell.length_b   1.000
_cell.length_c   1.000
_cell.angle_alpha   90.00
_cell.angle_beta   90.00
_cell.angle_gamma   90.00
#
_symmetry.space_group_name_H-M   'P 1'
#
loop_
_entity.id
_entity.type
_entity.pdbx_description
1 polymer ?
#
loop_
_entity_poly.entity_id
_entity_poly.type
_entity_poly.pdbx_seq_one_letter_code
_entity_poly.pdbx_strand_id
1 'polypeptide(L)'
;MDEALRPPRVDVDASSGCRRVDPPRRPVLFINPNSGGGKAARAGLAKRARKRGIEAVVLAEDEDLVSAAREAAAGGADALGMAGGDGSLAAVAATAAAYELPFVCVPAGTRNHFALDLGMDRHDLIGALDAFTDGVERRIDLAEVNGRAFVNNVSLGIYGDAVRRSAYRDAKVRTVLETADEVMRQGAVLPALHLIDDLGHEHHHLAIVLVSNNPYALDYPLARGTRPALDTGHLGILLLDVPGETHRSPGRTWTALRLEMTAAEAVHAGVDGEAMDLSSPLRFVIRPRALRVLISSRHPGMSPSARRLAPPPVRPSRHAS
;
A
#
# COMPACT_ATOMS: atom_id res chain seq x y z
N MET A 1 7.12 -1.93 37.38
CA MET A 1 7.46 -0.50 37.40
C MET A 1 7.96 -0.18 36.01
N ASP A 2 7.05 0.27 35.13
CA ASP A 2 7.35 1.04 33.89
C ASP A 2 6.04 1.42 33.21
N GLU A 3 5.19 2.20 33.91
CA GLU A 3 3.95 2.73 33.35
C GLU A 3 4.12 4.17 32.80
N ALA A 4 5.34 4.71 32.91
CA ALA A 4 5.61 6.13 32.69
C ALA A 4 5.99 6.52 31.25
N LEU A 5 6.02 5.59 30.28
CA LEU A 5 6.42 5.86 28.89
C LEU A 5 5.36 5.43 27.84
N ARG A 6 4.08 5.32 28.25
CA ARG A 6 3.02 5.13 27.25
C ARG A 6 2.68 6.49 26.63
N PRO A 7 2.86 6.67 25.30
CA PRO A 7 2.37 7.88 24.63
C PRO A 7 0.86 8.00 24.87
N PRO A 8 0.32 9.23 24.93
CA PRO A 8 -1.10 9.45 25.14
C PRO A 8 -1.91 8.72 24.07
N ARG A 9 -3.01 8.07 24.49
CA ARG A 9 -3.97 7.47 23.57
C ARG A 9 -4.50 8.57 22.66
N VAL A 10 -4.45 8.34 21.35
CA VAL A 10 -5.10 9.25 20.41
C VAL A 10 -6.59 9.20 20.67
N ASP A 11 -7.20 10.32 21.04
CA ASP A 11 -8.65 10.43 21.05
C ASP A 11 -9.12 10.17 19.61
N VAL A 12 -9.89 9.11 19.44
CA VAL A 12 -10.43 8.71 18.14
C VAL A 12 -11.58 9.65 17.86
N ASP A 13 -11.25 10.80 17.29
CA ASP A 13 -12.22 11.77 16.84
C ASP A 13 -12.94 11.26 15.58
N ALA A 14 -14.23 11.53 15.47
CA ALA A 14 -15.05 11.18 14.31
C ALA A 14 -14.49 11.76 12.98
N SER A 15 -13.62 12.76 13.06
CA SER A 15 -12.91 13.34 11.92
C SER A 15 -11.86 12.41 11.28
N SER A 16 -11.37 11.40 12.02
CA SER A 16 -10.33 10.48 11.53
C SER A 16 -10.87 9.28 10.74
N GLY A 17 -12.20 9.07 10.69
CA GLY A 17 -12.83 7.90 10.07
C GLY A 17 -12.49 6.57 10.75
N CYS A 18 -11.92 6.61 11.96
CA CYS A 18 -11.54 5.45 12.75
C CYS A 18 -12.64 5.13 13.79
N ARG A 19 -12.85 3.83 14.02
CA ARG A 19 -13.82 3.32 15.00
C ARG A 19 -13.14 2.38 15.97
N ARG A 20 -13.40 2.54 17.27
CA ARG A 20 -13.01 1.52 18.26
C ARG A 20 -13.80 0.23 18.00
N VAL A 21 -13.12 -0.89 18.09
CA VAL A 21 -13.72 -2.22 17.94
C VAL A 21 -13.23 -3.14 19.04
N ASP A 22 -14.01 -4.16 19.32
CA ASP A 22 -13.59 -5.22 20.23
C ASP A 22 -12.41 -5.97 19.64
N PRO A 23 -11.45 -6.42 20.47
CA PRO A 23 -10.34 -7.23 20.02
C PRO A 23 -10.83 -8.54 19.38
N PRO A 24 -10.22 -8.99 18.27
CA PRO A 24 -10.51 -10.29 17.69
C PRO A 24 -10.19 -11.42 18.69
N ARG A 25 -10.98 -12.48 18.65
CA ARG A 25 -10.86 -13.63 19.55
C ARG A 25 -10.00 -14.77 18.97
N ARG A 26 -9.95 -14.85 17.64
CA ARG A 26 -9.23 -15.88 16.87
C ARG A 26 -8.40 -15.24 15.75
N PRO A 27 -7.51 -14.29 16.10
CA PRO A 27 -6.67 -13.63 15.09
C PRO A 27 -5.56 -14.56 14.60
N VAL A 28 -5.29 -14.51 13.29
CA VAL A 28 -4.18 -15.23 12.65
C VAL A 28 -3.22 -14.23 12.03
N LEU A 29 -1.93 -14.37 12.34
CA LEU A 29 -0.83 -13.58 11.77
C LEU A 29 0.08 -14.46 10.92
N PHE A 30 0.12 -14.24 9.62
CA PHE A 30 1.10 -14.82 8.72
C PHE A 30 2.42 -14.05 8.79
N ILE A 31 3.53 -14.77 8.82
CA ILE A 31 4.86 -14.19 8.97
C ILE A 31 5.76 -14.74 7.87
N ASN A 32 6.20 -13.86 6.96
CA ASN A 32 7.25 -14.20 6.01
C ASN A 32 8.62 -14.03 6.70
N PRO A 33 9.32 -15.12 7.00
CA PRO A 33 10.57 -15.07 7.76
C PRO A 33 11.71 -14.36 7.01
N ASN A 34 11.66 -14.34 5.68
CA ASN A 34 12.71 -13.79 4.81
C ASN A 34 12.51 -12.29 4.51
N SER A 35 11.32 -11.73 4.77
CA SER A 35 11.02 -10.32 4.50
C SER A 35 11.94 -9.37 5.25
N GLY A 36 12.39 -8.31 4.54
CA GLY A 36 13.25 -7.26 5.11
C GLY A 36 14.56 -7.82 5.71
N GLY A 37 15.10 -8.86 5.10
CA GLY A 37 16.31 -9.53 5.58
C GLY A 37 16.12 -10.26 6.91
N GLY A 38 14.92 -10.79 7.18
CA GLY A 38 14.64 -11.57 8.38
C GLY A 38 14.31 -10.75 9.63
N LYS A 39 13.81 -9.55 9.49
CA LYS A 39 13.45 -8.68 10.62
C LYS A 39 12.50 -9.35 11.60
N ALA A 40 11.46 -10.03 11.10
CA ALA A 40 10.45 -10.69 11.91
C ALA A 40 11.06 -11.82 12.80
N ALA A 41 11.95 -12.62 12.22
CA ALA A 41 12.64 -13.68 12.95
C ALA A 41 13.57 -13.11 14.04
N ARG A 42 14.41 -12.12 13.69
CA ARG A 42 15.30 -11.47 14.67
C ARG A 42 14.56 -10.80 15.83
N ALA A 43 13.38 -10.25 15.56
CA ALA A 43 12.52 -9.64 16.58
C ALA A 43 11.78 -10.68 17.43
N GLY A 44 11.84 -11.96 17.11
CA GLY A 44 11.07 -13.01 17.77
C GLY A 44 9.56 -12.80 17.64
N LEU A 45 9.10 -12.29 16.49
CA LEU A 45 7.74 -11.81 16.27
C LEU A 45 6.69 -12.90 16.55
N ALA A 46 6.91 -14.13 16.07
CA ALA A 46 5.99 -15.24 16.29
C ALA A 46 5.75 -15.53 17.78
N LYS A 47 6.84 -15.56 18.58
CA LYS A 47 6.74 -15.77 20.04
C LYS A 47 5.96 -14.63 20.71
N ARG A 48 6.18 -13.38 20.27
CA ARG A 48 5.50 -12.20 20.81
C ARG A 48 4.03 -12.13 20.42
N ALA A 49 3.69 -12.57 19.20
CA ALA A 49 2.30 -12.71 18.74
C ALA A 49 1.54 -13.74 19.56
N ARG A 50 2.10 -14.95 19.72
CA ARG A 50 1.49 -16.03 20.53
C ARG A 50 1.26 -15.62 21.99
N LYS A 51 2.18 -14.85 22.58
CA LYS A 51 1.99 -14.30 23.94
C LYS A 51 0.82 -13.33 24.07
N ARG A 52 0.35 -12.76 22.96
CA ARG A 52 -0.84 -11.89 22.87
C ARG A 52 -2.12 -12.63 22.46
N GLY A 53 -2.08 -13.96 22.39
CA GLY A 53 -3.21 -14.77 21.95
C GLY A 53 -3.42 -14.77 20.43
N ILE A 54 -2.42 -14.35 19.66
CA ILE A 54 -2.46 -14.33 18.20
C ILE A 54 -1.86 -15.65 17.69
N GLU A 55 -2.61 -16.39 16.87
CA GLU A 55 -2.06 -17.53 16.15
C GLU A 55 -1.02 -17.04 15.14
N ALA A 56 0.22 -17.53 15.24
CA ALA A 56 1.31 -17.11 14.38
C ALA A 56 1.74 -18.25 13.46
N VAL A 57 1.48 -18.08 12.18
CA VAL A 57 1.87 -18.99 11.09
C VAL A 57 3.14 -18.43 10.44
N VAL A 58 4.25 -19.14 10.60
CA VAL A 58 5.51 -18.79 9.93
C VAL A 58 5.56 -19.54 8.62
N LEU A 59 5.54 -18.79 7.51
CA LEU A 59 5.46 -19.35 6.16
C LEU A 59 6.73 -20.15 5.82
N ALA A 60 6.56 -21.32 5.22
CA ALA A 60 7.62 -22.02 4.53
C ALA A 60 7.94 -21.33 3.18
N GLU A 61 9.07 -21.69 2.58
CA GLU A 61 9.56 -21.01 1.36
C GLU A 61 8.59 -21.18 0.17
N ASP A 62 7.99 -22.36 0.05
CA ASP A 62 7.08 -22.73 -1.06
C ASP A 62 5.61 -22.69 -0.64
N GLU A 63 5.26 -22.11 0.49
CA GLU A 63 3.89 -22.11 1.00
C GLU A 63 3.02 -21.10 0.23
N ASP A 64 1.88 -21.57 -0.28
CA ASP A 64 0.88 -20.70 -0.91
C ASP A 64 0.16 -19.86 0.16
N LEU A 65 0.64 -18.63 0.31
CA LEU A 65 0.10 -17.64 1.25
C LEU A 65 -1.39 -17.39 1.05
N VAL A 66 -1.88 -17.37 -0.21
CA VAL A 66 -3.30 -17.11 -0.50
C VAL A 66 -4.17 -18.27 -0.03
N SER A 67 -3.74 -19.51 -0.29
CA SER A 67 -4.43 -20.71 0.18
C SER A 67 -4.43 -20.79 1.70
N ALA A 68 -3.28 -20.57 2.36
CA ALA A 68 -3.19 -20.56 3.81
C ALA A 68 -4.09 -19.48 4.46
N ALA A 69 -4.16 -18.28 3.87
CA ALA A 69 -5.02 -17.20 4.36
C ALA A 69 -6.51 -17.54 4.19
N ARG A 70 -6.90 -18.19 3.09
CA ARG A 70 -8.28 -18.66 2.86
C ARG A 70 -8.68 -19.77 3.82
N GLU A 71 -7.79 -20.72 4.07
CA GLU A 71 -8.01 -21.80 5.03
C GLU A 71 -8.19 -21.25 6.45
N ALA A 72 -7.37 -20.30 6.87
CA ALA A 72 -7.53 -19.64 8.16
C ALA A 72 -8.89 -18.93 8.27
N ALA A 73 -9.29 -18.18 7.25
CA ALA A 73 -10.57 -17.47 7.21
C ALA A 73 -11.76 -18.45 7.26
N ALA A 74 -11.73 -19.51 6.43
CA ALA A 74 -12.74 -20.56 6.43
C ALA A 74 -12.78 -21.36 7.75
N GLY A 75 -11.62 -21.54 8.40
CA GLY A 75 -11.45 -22.16 9.72
C GLY A 75 -11.96 -21.30 10.89
N GLY A 76 -12.48 -20.10 10.62
CA GLY A 76 -13.13 -19.22 11.60
C GLY A 76 -12.17 -18.24 12.27
N ALA A 77 -11.07 -17.87 11.62
CA ALA A 77 -10.31 -16.69 12.01
C ALA A 77 -11.22 -15.45 11.92
N ASP A 78 -11.14 -14.56 12.89
CA ASP A 78 -11.94 -13.33 12.94
C ASP A 78 -11.11 -12.05 12.67
N ALA A 79 -9.82 -12.21 12.45
CA ALA A 79 -8.93 -11.20 11.88
C ALA A 79 -7.73 -11.87 11.22
N LEU A 80 -7.24 -11.32 10.12
CA LEU A 80 -6.03 -11.74 9.43
C LEU A 80 -4.95 -10.65 9.52
N GLY A 81 -3.71 -11.05 9.74
CA GLY A 81 -2.57 -10.14 9.67
C GLY A 81 -1.46 -10.71 8.82
N MET A 82 -0.62 -9.82 8.31
CA MET A 82 0.57 -10.19 7.57
C MET A 82 1.79 -9.41 8.05
N ALA A 83 2.84 -10.14 8.40
CA ALA A 83 4.18 -9.60 8.65
C ALA A 83 5.07 -9.89 7.45
N GLY A 84 5.17 -8.92 6.54
CA GLY A 84 5.85 -9.11 5.26
C GLY A 84 6.13 -7.81 4.51
N GLY A 85 6.49 -7.95 3.24
CA GLY A 85 6.57 -6.85 2.28
C GLY A 85 5.20 -6.52 1.67
N ASP A 86 5.15 -5.42 0.90
CA ASP A 86 3.88 -4.88 0.38
C ASP A 86 3.12 -5.89 -0.51
N GLY A 87 3.81 -6.71 -1.32
CA GLY A 87 3.15 -7.75 -2.12
C GLY A 87 2.48 -8.84 -1.26
N SER A 88 3.15 -9.33 -0.21
CA SER A 88 2.55 -10.29 0.72
C SER A 88 1.40 -9.68 1.52
N LEU A 89 1.52 -8.38 1.90
CA LEU A 89 0.45 -7.62 2.54
C LEU A 89 -0.80 -7.58 1.65
N ALA A 90 -0.63 -7.30 0.34
CA ALA A 90 -1.74 -7.24 -0.61
C ALA A 90 -2.49 -8.58 -0.73
N ALA A 91 -1.77 -9.71 -0.75
CA ALA A 91 -2.36 -11.04 -0.85
C ALA A 91 -3.28 -11.38 0.33
N VAL A 92 -2.80 -11.13 1.56
CA VAL A 92 -3.62 -11.38 2.77
C VAL A 92 -4.73 -10.34 2.92
N ALA A 93 -4.49 -9.07 2.55
CA ALA A 93 -5.50 -8.02 2.55
C ALA A 93 -6.65 -8.33 1.59
N ALA A 94 -6.35 -8.87 0.39
CA ALA A 94 -7.37 -9.33 -0.56
C ALA A 94 -8.24 -10.45 0.02
N THR A 95 -7.64 -11.42 0.69
CA THR A 95 -8.37 -12.49 1.36
C THR A 95 -9.22 -11.93 2.51
N ALA A 96 -8.67 -11.07 3.35
CA ALA A 96 -9.41 -10.42 4.42
C ALA A 96 -10.61 -9.64 3.89
N ALA A 97 -10.44 -8.88 2.80
CA ALA A 97 -11.54 -8.15 2.15
C ALA A 97 -12.61 -9.08 1.58
N ALA A 98 -12.23 -10.23 0.99
CA ALA A 98 -13.17 -11.20 0.42
C ALA A 98 -14.03 -11.90 1.50
N TYR A 99 -13.49 -12.07 2.70
CA TYR A 99 -14.19 -12.67 3.85
C TYR A 99 -14.74 -11.61 4.82
N GLU A 100 -14.68 -10.32 4.48
CA GLU A 100 -15.09 -9.20 5.33
C GLU A 100 -14.40 -9.16 6.70
N LEU A 101 -13.21 -9.74 6.80
CA LEU A 101 -12.41 -9.78 8.02
C LEU A 101 -11.55 -8.51 8.17
N PRO A 102 -11.29 -8.07 9.40
CA PRO A 102 -10.27 -7.07 9.66
C PRO A 102 -8.88 -7.55 9.28
N PHE A 103 -8.08 -6.66 8.70
CA PHE A 103 -6.70 -6.87 8.32
C PHE A 103 -5.73 -6.09 9.22
N VAL A 104 -4.62 -6.70 9.62
CA VAL A 104 -3.54 -6.04 10.37
C VAL A 104 -2.25 -6.05 9.54
N CYS A 105 -1.73 -4.85 9.27
CA CYS A 105 -0.44 -4.66 8.65
C CYS A 105 0.68 -4.70 9.69
N VAL A 106 1.64 -5.63 9.56
CA VAL A 106 2.87 -5.65 10.37
C VAL A 106 4.08 -5.39 9.47
N PRO A 107 4.78 -4.26 9.62
CA PRO A 107 5.74 -3.75 8.64
C PRO A 107 7.09 -4.49 8.69
N ALA A 108 7.15 -5.74 8.24
CA ALA A 108 8.35 -6.57 8.23
C ALA A 108 9.19 -6.46 6.94
N GLY A 109 8.68 -5.84 5.91
CA GLY A 109 9.37 -5.64 4.63
C GLY A 109 10.50 -4.61 4.69
N THR A 110 11.14 -4.38 3.54
CA THR A 110 12.23 -3.40 3.41
C THR A 110 11.70 -1.96 3.39
N ARG A 111 10.59 -1.69 2.70
CA ARG A 111 10.08 -0.34 2.44
C ARG A 111 8.87 0.02 3.27
N ASN A 112 7.91 -0.90 3.37
CA ASN A 112 6.68 -0.76 4.17
C ASN A 112 5.91 0.54 3.83
N HIS A 113 5.69 0.80 2.52
CA HIS A 113 4.99 1.99 2.05
C HIS A 113 3.55 2.01 2.53
N PHE A 114 2.88 0.87 2.46
CA PHE A 114 1.51 0.75 2.92
C PHE A 114 1.34 1.09 4.42
N ALA A 115 2.26 0.61 5.26
CA ALA A 115 2.25 0.98 6.69
C ALA A 115 2.41 2.49 6.92
N LEU A 116 3.26 3.14 6.11
CA LEU A 116 3.46 4.59 6.18
C LEU A 116 2.21 5.36 5.75
N ASP A 117 1.50 4.89 4.71
CA ASP A 117 0.24 5.48 4.25
C ASP A 117 -0.90 5.29 5.27
N LEU A 118 -0.89 4.18 6.01
CA LEU A 118 -1.78 3.95 7.15
C LEU A 118 -1.46 4.87 8.35
N GLY A 119 -0.36 5.63 8.29
CA GLY A 119 0.09 6.50 9.38
C GLY A 119 0.79 5.77 10.52
N MET A 120 1.21 4.53 10.28
CA MET A 120 1.93 3.71 11.24
C MET A 120 3.43 4.03 11.26
N ASP A 121 4.10 3.74 12.35
CA ASP A 121 5.56 3.67 12.36
C ASP A 121 6.01 2.41 11.60
N ARG A 122 6.53 2.60 10.38
CA ARG A 122 7.02 1.51 9.52
C ARG A 122 8.22 0.73 10.08
N HIS A 123 8.78 1.14 11.22
CA HIS A 123 9.89 0.49 11.89
C HIS A 123 9.48 -0.25 13.16
N ASP A 124 8.26 -0.01 13.65
CA ASP A 124 7.73 -0.65 14.87
C ASP A 124 6.93 -1.92 14.56
N LEU A 125 7.68 -3.02 14.36
CA LEU A 125 7.10 -4.35 14.18
C LEU A 125 6.26 -4.81 15.38
N ILE A 126 6.75 -4.54 16.57
CA ILE A 126 6.19 -5.10 17.80
C ILE A 126 4.95 -4.32 18.22
N GLY A 127 5.01 -2.98 18.13
CA GLY A 127 3.84 -2.13 18.40
C GLY A 127 2.71 -2.34 17.39
N ALA A 128 3.01 -2.77 16.16
CA ALA A 128 1.98 -3.13 15.20
C ALA A 128 1.08 -4.29 15.67
N LEU A 129 1.60 -5.22 16.51
CA LEU A 129 0.80 -6.30 17.10
C LEU A 129 -0.29 -5.80 18.06
N ASP A 130 -0.14 -4.61 18.61
CA ASP A 130 -1.14 -4.02 19.51
C ASP A 130 -2.46 -3.73 18.78
N ALA A 131 -2.47 -3.68 17.44
CA ALA A 131 -3.68 -3.60 16.63
C ALA A 131 -4.65 -4.76 16.88
N PHE A 132 -4.16 -5.94 17.25
CA PHE A 132 -4.99 -7.10 17.59
C PHE A 132 -5.60 -7.04 19.01
N THR A 133 -5.09 -6.20 19.90
CA THR A 133 -5.52 -6.16 21.30
C THR A 133 -6.10 -4.81 21.73
N ASP A 134 -5.67 -3.72 21.12
CA ASP A 134 -6.14 -2.36 21.35
C ASP A 134 -6.13 -1.60 20.01
N GLY A 135 -6.96 -2.08 19.07
CA GLY A 135 -7.04 -1.56 17.72
C GLY A 135 -8.19 -0.59 17.51
N VAL A 136 -7.99 0.29 16.53
CA VAL A 136 -9.05 1.07 15.90
C VAL A 136 -9.22 0.60 14.46
N GLU A 137 -10.44 0.47 14.01
CA GLU A 137 -10.79 0.06 12.65
C GLU A 137 -10.96 1.28 11.75
N ARG A 138 -10.36 1.20 10.57
CA ARG A 138 -10.58 2.10 9.46
C ARG A 138 -10.94 1.31 8.21
N ARG A 139 -11.90 1.80 7.42
CA ARG A 139 -12.20 1.22 6.10
C ARG A 139 -11.48 2.00 5.03
N ILE A 140 -10.73 1.29 4.19
CA ILE A 140 -9.97 1.86 3.08
C ILE A 140 -10.32 1.16 1.77
N ASP A 141 -9.95 1.80 0.68
CA ASP A 141 -10.13 1.24 -0.66
C ASP A 141 -9.11 0.13 -0.93
N LEU A 142 -9.46 -0.77 -1.85
CA LEU A 142 -8.58 -1.80 -2.36
C LEU A 142 -8.62 -1.78 -3.88
N ALA A 143 -7.47 -1.61 -4.52
CA ALA A 143 -7.37 -1.62 -5.96
C ALA A 143 -7.01 -3.00 -6.50
N GLU A 144 -7.42 -3.27 -7.73
CA GLU A 144 -7.15 -4.53 -8.42
C GLU A 144 -6.71 -4.27 -9.87
N VAL A 145 -5.83 -5.14 -10.37
CA VAL A 145 -5.51 -5.29 -11.79
C VAL A 145 -5.76 -6.72 -12.21
N ASN A 146 -6.61 -6.95 -13.20
CA ASN A 146 -7.01 -8.29 -13.68
C ASN A 146 -7.44 -9.24 -12.52
N GLY A 147 -8.12 -8.70 -11.50
CA GLY A 147 -8.54 -9.45 -10.30
C GLY A 147 -7.45 -9.66 -9.25
N ARG A 148 -6.23 -9.22 -9.49
CA ARG A 148 -5.15 -9.24 -8.50
C ARG A 148 -5.14 -7.93 -7.71
N ALA A 149 -5.32 -8.02 -6.41
CA ALA A 149 -5.29 -6.86 -5.53
C ALA A 149 -3.87 -6.28 -5.38
N PHE A 150 -3.82 -4.97 -5.23
CA PHE A 150 -2.62 -4.25 -4.83
C PHE A 150 -2.96 -3.13 -3.82
N VAL A 151 -2.06 -2.89 -2.90
CA VAL A 151 -2.25 -1.91 -1.82
C VAL A 151 -1.54 -0.58 -2.07
N ASN A 152 -0.50 -0.56 -2.91
CA ASN A 152 0.23 0.65 -3.26
C ASN A 152 -0.01 1.06 -4.71
N ASN A 153 0.67 0.42 -5.65
CA ASN A 153 0.57 0.78 -7.06
C ASN A 153 1.02 -0.34 -8.01
N VAL A 154 0.61 -0.17 -9.26
CA VAL A 154 1.13 -0.90 -10.41
C VAL A 154 1.88 0.08 -11.31
N SER A 155 3.09 -0.27 -11.68
CA SER A 155 3.94 0.49 -12.59
C SER A 155 4.20 -0.28 -13.89
N LEU A 156 4.07 0.40 -15.02
CA LEU A 156 4.19 -0.16 -16.36
C LEU A 156 5.15 0.69 -17.20
N GLY A 157 5.62 0.16 -18.31
CA GLY A 157 6.56 0.82 -19.20
C GLY A 157 8.00 0.67 -18.71
N ILE A 158 8.84 1.67 -18.93
CA ILE A 158 10.26 1.65 -18.55
C ILE A 158 10.47 1.29 -17.09
N TYR A 159 9.53 1.71 -16.23
CA TYR A 159 9.63 1.43 -14.79
C TYR A 159 9.32 -0.02 -14.43
N GLY A 160 8.43 -0.70 -15.17
CA GLY A 160 8.21 -2.13 -15.02
C GLY A 160 9.50 -2.92 -15.26
N ASP A 161 10.24 -2.56 -16.30
CA ASP A 161 11.54 -3.15 -16.60
C ASP A 161 12.64 -2.77 -15.60
N ALA A 162 12.61 -1.53 -15.07
CA ALA A 162 13.56 -1.08 -14.07
C ALA A 162 13.38 -1.78 -12.71
N VAL A 163 12.16 -2.14 -12.33
CA VAL A 163 11.87 -2.92 -11.10
C VAL A 163 12.54 -4.29 -11.14
N ARG A 164 12.76 -4.88 -12.32
CA ARG A 164 13.53 -6.12 -12.48
C ARG A 164 15.01 -5.95 -12.11
N ARG A 165 15.58 -4.75 -12.27
CA ARG A 165 16.97 -4.45 -11.92
C ARG A 165 17.02 -4.03 -10.45
N SER A 166 17.73 -4.78 -9.62
CA SER A 166 17.76 -4.63 -8.16
C SER A 166 18.09 -3.21 -7.66
N ALA A 167 18.82 -2.42 -8.44
CA ALA A 167 19.20 -1.05 -8.10
C ALA A 167 18.00 -0.07 -8.10
N TYR A 168 16.94 -0.34 -8.85
CA TYR A 168 15.78 0.56 -8.97
C TYR A 168 14.64 0.26 -8.01
N ARG A 169 14.68 -0.89 -7.32
CA ARG A 169 13.66 -1.25 -6.32
C ARG A 169 13.50 -0.23 -5.19
N ASP A 170 14.48 0.64 -5.01
CA ASP A 170 14.50 1.64 -3.93
C ASP A 170 14.00 3.03 -4.35
N ALA A 171 13.64 3.20 -5.63
CA ALA A 171 13.19 4.48 -6.15
C ALA A 171 11.79 4.85 -5.63
N LYS A 172 11.65 6.04 -5.02
CA LYS A 172 10.36 6.66 -4.71
C LYS A 172 9.69 7.11 -5.99
N VAL A 173 8.36 7.29 -6.00
CA VAL A 173 7.61 7.86 -7.14
C VAL A 173 8.29 9.11 -7.71
N ARG A 174 8.82 9.98 -6.86
CA ARG A 174 9.61 11.16 -7.29
C ARG A 174 10.90 10.78 -8.00
N THR A 175 11.62 9.76 -7.55
CA THR A 175 12.84 9.26 -8.18
C THR A 175 12.54 8.63 -9.54
N VAL A 176 11.34 8.06 -9.71
CA VAL A 176 10.85 7.57 -11.01
C VAL A 176 10.78 8.70 -12.02
N LEU A 177 10.20 9.84 -11.62
CA LEU A 177 10.10 11.03 -12.47
C LEU A 177 11.47 11.60 -12.82
N GLU A 178 12.39 11.65 -11.85
CA GLU A 178 13.76 12.14 -12.03
C GLU A 178 14.64 11.17 -12.86
N THR A 179 14.38 9.87 -12.77
CA THR A 179 15.16 8.82 -13.43
C THR A 179 14.61 8.46 -14.81
N ALA A 180 13.33 8.78 -15.09
CA ALA A 180 12.70 8.53 -16.38
C ALA A 180 13.52 9.13 -17.54
N ASP A 181 13.99 10.37 -17.38
CA ASP A 181 14.83 11.05 -18.37
C ASP A 181 16.17 10.30 -18.61
N GLU A 182 16.75 9.70 -17.60
CA GLU A 182 18.02 8.96 -17.71
C GLU A 182 17.84 7.60 -18.37
N VAL A 183 16.80 6.86 -17.99
CA VAL A 183 16.49 5.53 -18.58
C VAL A 183 16.07 5.68 -20.02
N MET A 184 15.32 6.74 -20.37
CA MET A 184 14.92 7.01 -21.77
C MET A 184 16.10 7.37 -22.65
N ARG A 185 17.09 8.09 -22.13
CA ARG A 185 18.34 8.40 -22.87
C ARG A 185 19.17 7.15 -23.21
N GLN A 186 18.99 6.05 -22.47
CA GLN A 186 19.73 4.81 -22.67
C GLN A 186 19.12 3.88 -23.74
N GLY A 187 18.13 4.34 -24.52
CA GLY A 187 17.54 3.57 -25.64
C GLY A 187 16.67 2.40 -25.21
N ALA A 188 15.97 2.51 -24.10
CA ALA A 188 15.05 1.47 -23.66
C ALA A 188 13.93 1.21 -24.70
N VAL A 189 13.66 -0.04 -25.02
CA VAL A 189 12.51 -0.44 -25.84
C VAL A 189 11.24 -0.27 -25.01
N LEU A 190 10.34 0.58 -25.49
CA LEU A 190 9.08 0.84 -24.81
C LEU A 190 8.02 -0.15 -25.27
N PRO A 191 7.22 -0.74 -24.37
CA PRO A 191 6.05 -1.47 -24.79
C PRO A 191 5.05 -0.49 -25.45
N ALA A 192 4.42 -0.92 -26.55
CA ALA A 192 3.36 -0.15 -27.18
C ALA A 192 2.09 -0.24 -26.34
N LEU A 193 1.99 0.61 -25.32
CA LEU A 193 0.82 0.70 -24.45
C LEU A 193 -0.22 1.65 -25.05
N HIS A 194 -1.44 1.19 -25.14
CA HIS A 194 -2.62 1.97 -25.48
C HIS A 194 -3.56 1.99 -24.28
N LEU A 195 -3.90 3.17 -23.81
CA LEU A 195 -4.74 3.39 -22.66
C LEU A 195 -5.99 4.16 -23.08
N ILE A 196 -7.14 3.70 -22.60
CA ILE A 196 -8.40 4.40 -22.71
C ILE A 196 -8.84 4.78 -21.29
N ASP A 197 -9.04 6.06 -21.03
CA ASP A 197 -9.52 6.54 -19.74
C ASP A 197 -11.04 6.36 -19.60
N ASP A 198 -11.59 6.66 -18.40
CA ASP A 198 -13.01 6.55 -18.10
C ASP A 198 -13.89 7.60 -18.83
N LEU A 199 -13.28 8.58 -19.48
CA LEU A 199 -13.94 9.56 -20.37
C LEU A 199 -13.87 9.16 -21.86
N GLY A 200 -13.15 8.06 -22.17
CA GLY A 200 -12.96 7.56 -23.54
C GLY A 200 -11.81 8.23 -24.29
N HIS A 201 -10.95 9.02 -23.63
CA HIS A 201 -9.76 9.57 -24.28
C HIS A 201 -8.70 8.50 -24.46
N GLU A 202 -8.09 8.50 -25.64
CA GLU A 202 -7.01 7.59 -25.99
C GLU A 202 -5.65 8.24 -25.72
N HIS A 203 -4.76 7.44 -25.11
CA HIS A 203 -3.39 7.85 -24.81
C HIS A 203 -2.41 6.84 -25.41
N HIS A 204 -1.46 7.33 -26.20
CA HIS A 204 -0.45 6.55 -26.89
C HIS A 204 0.94 7.05 -26.53
N HIS A 205 1.98 6.31 -26.93
CA HIS A 205 3.40 6.67 -26.72
C HIS A 205 3.75 6.92 -25.25
N LEU A 206 3.27 6.04 -24.38
CA LEU A 206 3.47 6.14 -22.95
C LEU A 206 4.82 5.56 -22.54
N ALA A 207 5.67 6.37 -21.91
CA ALA A 207 6.94 5.91 -21.35
C ALA A 207 6.75 5.23 -19.99
N ILE A 208 5.92 5.83 -19.15
CA ILE A 208 5.60 5.33 -17.81
C ILE A 208 4.11 5.51 -17.54
N VAL A 209 3.51 4.45 -17.01
CA VAL A 209 2.18 4.49 -16.42
C VAL A 209 2.28 4.01 -14.98
N LEU A 210 1.79 4.81 -14.04
CA LEU A 210 1.65 4.43 -12.64
C LEU A 210 0.17 4.51 -12.26
N VAL A 211 -0.40 3.38 -11.85
CA VAL A 211 -1.77 3.30 -11.34
C VAL A 211 -1.70 2.98 -9.84
N SER A 212 -2.20 3.85 -9.00
CA SER A 212 -2.13 3.71 -7.54
C SER A 212 -3.51 3.48 -6.91
N ASN A 213 -3.50 2.73 -5.82
CA ASN A 213 -4.64 2.59 -4.92
C ASN A 213 -4.81 3.89 -4.14
N ASN A 214 -5.64 4.79 -4.61
CA ASN A 214 -5.76 6.20 -4.23
C ASN A 214 -4.60 7.11 -4.73
N PRO A 215 -4.88 8.40 -4.99
CA PRO A 215 -3.92 9.33 -5.57
C PRO A 215 -2.78 9.68 -4.60
N TYR A 216 -1.56 9.80 -5.15
CA TYR A 216 -0.41 10.35 -4.43
C TYR A 216 -0.45 11.88 -4.39
N ALA A 217 0.08 12.47 -3.31
CA ALA A 217 0.34 13.91 -3.23
C ALA A 217 1.66 14.25 -3.91
N LEU A 218 1.63 14.44 -5.23
CA LEU A 218 2.83 14.66 -6.05
C LEU A 218 3.37 16.10 -5.96
N ASP A 219 2.49 17.07 -5.69
CA ASP A 219 2.81 18.50 -5.66
C ASP A 219 3.62 18.93 -4.42
N TYR A 220 3.81 18.05 -3.47
CA TYR A 220 4.52 18.35 -2.21
C TYR A 220 5.86 17.60 -2.12
N PRO A 221 6.99 18.28 -2.39
CA PRO A 221 8.33 17.65 -2.36
C PRO A 221 8.68 16.95 -1.05
N LEU A 222 8.05 17.37 0.05
CA LEU A 222 8.28 16.84 1.39
C LEU A 222 7.24 15.81 1.84
N ALA A 223 6.21 15.51 1.04
CA ALA A 223 5.17 14.51 1.35
C ALA A 223 5.67 13.06 1.27
N ARG A 224 6.96 12.84 0.96
CA ARG A 224 7.64 11.54 0.89
C ARG A 224 6.97 10.53 -0.06
N GLY A 225 6.19 11.01 -1.06
CA GLY A 225 5.48 10.14 -1.99
C GLY A 225 4.48 9.23 -1.28
N THR A 226 3.76 9.75 -0.27
CA THR A 226 2.67 9.08 0.41
C THR A 226 1.32 9.58 -0.08
N ARG A 227 0.28 8.79 0.17
CA ARG A 227 -1.09 9.13 -0.17
C ARG A 227 -1.75 9.87 0.99
N PRO A 228 -2.43 11.01 0.76
CA PRO A 228 -3.09 11.77 1.81
C PRO A 228 -4.35 11.06 2.35
N ALA A 229 -5.01 10.28 1.51
CA ALA A 229 -6.18 9.48 1.87
C ALA A 229 -6.10 8.09 1.21
N LEU A 230 -6.75 7.11 1.83
CA LEU A 230 -6.86 5.73 1.34
C LEU A 230 -8.33 5.30 1.12
N ASP A 231 -9.24 6.26 1.09
CA ASP A 231 -10.68 6.08 1.00
C ASP A 231 -11.35 7.11 0.09
N THR A 232 -10.62 7.55 -0.96
CA THR A 232 -11.14 8.50 -1.96
C THR A 232 -12.12 7.89 -2.94
N GLY A 233 -12.17 6.56 -3.02
CA GLY A 233 -12.96 5.82 -4.00
C GLY A 233 -12.39 5.86 -5.41
N HIS A 234 -11.15 6.32 -5.61
CA HIS A 234 -10.55 6.51 -6.92
C HIS A 234 -9.14 5.94 -7.02
N LEU A 235 -8.81 5.39 -8.18
CA LEU A 235 -7.44 5.16 -8.60
C LEU A 235 -6.73 6.50 -8.82
N GLY A 236 -5.46 6.58 -8.47
CA GLY A 236 -4.58 7.67 -8.91
C GLY A 236 -3.79 7.24 -10.13
N ILE A 237 -3.78 8.06 -11.18
CA ILE A 237 -3.10 7.76 -12.43
C ILE A 237 -2.04 8.83 -12.69
N LEU A 238 -0.84 8.37 -13.02
CA LEU A 238 0.27 9.22 -13.47
C LEU A 238 0.79 8.66 -14.78
N LEU A 239 0.83 9.50 -15.80
CA LEU A 239 1.43 9.21 -17.09
C LEU A 239 2.65 10.10 -17.33
N LEU A 240 3.69 9.50 -17.92
CA LEU A 240 4.78 10.23 -18.57
C LEU A 240 4.84 9.79 -20.02
N ASP A 241 4.78 10.74 -20.92
CA ASP A 241 4.95 10.50 -22.35
C ASP A 241 6.43 10.29 -22.71
N VAL A 242 6.68 9.64 -23.81
CA VAL A 242 8.02 9.62 -24.42
C VAL A 242 8.39 11.05 -24.79
N PRO A 243 9.56 11.58 -24.36
CA PRO A 243 9.98 12.91 -24.73
C PRO A 243 10.09 13.01 -26.25
N GLY A 244 9.40 13.97 -26.86
CA GLY A 244 9.66 14.38 -28.24
C GLY A 244 11.03 15.09 -28.33
N GLU A 245 11.59 15.22 -29.53
CA GLU A 245 12.92 15.81 -29.75
C GLU A 245 13.09 17.25 -29.19
N THR A 246 12.01 17.92 -28.84
CA THR A 246 12.03 19.36 -28.51
C THR A 246 11.43 19.78 -27.18
N HIS A 247 10.67 18.96 -26.46
CA HIS A 247 10.02 19.37 -25.20
C HIS A 247 9.92 18.24 -24.17
N ARG A 248 10.24 18.53 -22.89
CA ARG A 248 9.84 17.70 -21.75
C ARG A 248 8.32 17.68 -21.68
N SER A 249 7.71 16.52 -21.89
CA SER A 249 6.27 16.39 -21.67
C SER A 249 6.00 16.46 -20.17
N PRO A 250 5.17 17.38 -19.69
CA PRO A 250 4.77 17.40 -18.31
C PRO A 250 4.04 16.09 -17.98
N GLY A 251 4.29 15.52 -16.81
CA GLY A 251 3.53 14.38 -16.33
C GLY A 251 2.05 14.74 -16.22
N ARG A 252 1.16 13.85 -16.70
CA ARG A 252 -0.28 14.00 -16.59
C ARG A 252 -0.78 13.18 -15.43
N THR A 253 -1.63 13.77 -14.59
CA THR A 253 -2.22 13.09 -13.44
C THR A 253 -3.72 13.32 -13.41
N TRP A 254 -4.48 12.25 -13.11
CA TRP A 254 -5.93 12.33 -12.86
C TRP A 254 -6.36 11.18 -11.96
N THR A 255 -7.65 11.09 -11.71
CA THR A 255 -8.27 10.02 -10.94
C THR A 255 -9.34 9.32 -11.76
N ALA A 256 -9.53 8.01 -11.56
CA ALA A 256 -10.55 7.24 -12.25
C ALA A 256 -11.12 6.15 -11.32
N LEU A 257 -12.34 5.70 -11.61
CA LEU A 257 -12.95 4.53 -10.94
C LEU A 257 -12.43 3.22 -11.53
N ARG A 258 -12.13 3.26 -12.82
CA ARG A 258 -11.62 2.13 -13.60
C ARG A 258 -10.76 2.64 -14.74
N LEU A 259 -9.85 1.79 -15.19
CA LEU A 259 -8.96 2.09 -16.30
C LEU A 259 -8.73 0.79 -17.09
N GLU A 260 -8.77 0.87 -18.41
CA GLU A 260 -8.41 -0.25 -19.26
C GLU A 260 -7.21 0.13 -20.16
N MET A 261 -6.28 -0.79 -20.27
CA MET A 261 -5.11 -0.63 -21.11
C MET A 261 -4.93 -1.88 -21.96
N THR A 262 -4.51 -1.69 -23.20
CA THR A 262 -4.18 -2.79 -24.11
C THR A 262 -2.71 -2.72 -24.53
N ALA A 263 -2.15 -3.87 -24.77
CA ALA A 263 -0.83 -4.05 -25.37
C ALA A 263 -0.86 -5.25 -26.30
N ALA A 264 0.04 -5.28 -27.29
CA ALA A 264 0.14 -6.39 -28.23
C ALA A 264 0.61 -7.70 -27.56
N GLU A 265 1.40 -7.59 -26.51
CA GLU A 265 1.99 -8.70 -25.76
C GLU A 265 1.73 -8.54 -24.26
N ALA A 266 2.17 -9.53 -23.47
CA ALA A 266 2.16 -9.41 -22.02
C ALA A 266 3.03 -8.24 -21.57
N VAL A 267 2.55 -7.49 -20.58
CA VAL A 267 3.20 -6.27 -20.09
C VAL A 267 4.00 -6.57 -18.84
N HIS A 268 5.29 -6.26 -18.87
CA HIS A 268 6.11 -6.29 -17.67
C HIS A 268 5.69 -5.21 -16.71
N ALA A 269 5.30 -5.59 -15.51
CA ALA A 269 4.76 -4.70 -14.49
C ALA A 269 5.51 -4.84 -13.17
N GLY A 270 5.56 -3.75 -12.40
CA GLY A 270 5.86 -3.79 -10.99
C GLY A 270 4.57 -3.65 -10.20
N VAL A 271 4.12 -4.69 -9.51
CA VAL A 271 2.93 -4.67 -8.64
C VAL A 271 3.37 -4.66 -7.20
N ASP A 272 3.08 -3.59 -6.46
CA ASP A 272 3.57 -3.37 -5.08
C ASP A 272 5.09 -3.57 -4.92
N GLY A 273 5.84 -3.31 -6.01
CA GLY A 273 7.29 -3.46 -6.07
C GLY A 273 7.78 -4.87 -6.42
N GLU A 274 6.91 -5.81 -6.74
CA GLU A 274 7.23 -7.14 -7.27
C GLU A 274 7.09 -7.16 -8.79
N ALA A 275 8.13 -7.64 -9.48
CA ALA A 275 8.12 -7.75 -10.94
C ALA A 275 7.29 -8.95 -11.38
N MET A 276 6.37 -8.75 -12.34
CA MET A 276 5.57 -9.81 -12.93
C MET A 276 5.11 -9.44 -14.34
N ASP A 277 4.63 -10.43 -15.07
CA ASP A 277 4.02 -10.25 -16.39
C ASP A 277 2.50 -10.24 -16.24
N LEU A 278 1.85 -9.23 -16.81
CA LEU A 278 0.41 -9.10 -16.82
C LEU A 278 -0.13 -9.27 -18.24
N SER A 279 -1.15 -10.11 -18.38
CA SER A 279 -1.80 -10.35 -19.69
C SER A 279 -2.68 -9.16 -20.08
N SER A 280 -2.60 -8.76 -21.37
CA SER A 280 -3.52 -7.78 -21.97
C SER A 280 -4.90 -8.40 -22.21
N PRO A 281 -6.01 -7.63 -22.06
CA PRO A 281 -6.09 -6.25 -21.56
C PRO A 281 -5.86 -6.15 -20.05
N LEU A 282 -5.25 -5.05 -19.63
CA LEU A 282 -5.07 -4.71 -18.22
C LEU A 282 -6.30 -3.95 -17.73
N ARG A 283 -7.07 -4.53 -16.82
CA ARG A 283 -8.26 -3.92 -16.25
C ARG A 283 -8.02 -3.54 -14.80
N PHE A 284 -7.93 -2.24 -14.54
CA PHE A 284 -7.81 -1.68 -13.21
C PHE A 284 -9.17 -1.26 -12.69
N VAL A 285 -9.42 -1.54 -11.42
CA VAL A 285 -10.64 -1.13 -10.72
C VAL A 285 -10.33 -0.79 -9.27
N ILE A 286 -10.99 0.24 -8.75
CA ILE A 286 -11.02 0.53 -7.31
C ILE A 286 -12.27 -0.12 -6.69
N ARG A 287 -12.10 -0.71 -5.51
CA ARG A 287 -13.17 -1.22 -4.65
C ARG A 287 -13.26 -0.31 -3.43
N PRO A 288 -14.19 0.66 -3.42
CA PRO A 288 -14.27 1.63 -2.34
C PRO A 288 -14.56 0.96 -1.00
N ARG A 289 -13.78 1.33 0.03
CA ARG A 289 -13.95 0.91 1.43
C ARG A 289 -14.01 -0.62 1.63
N ALA A 290 -13.42 -1.38 0.71
CA ALA A 290 -13.49 -2.86 0.70
C ALA A 290 -12.63 -3.49 1.80
N LEU A 291 -11.57 -2.83 2.25
CA LEU A 291 -10.66 -3.37 3.25
C LEU A 291 -10.87 -2.72 4.62
N ARG A 292 -11.14 -3.53 5.62
CA ARG A 292 -11.17 -3.14 7.02
C ARG A 292 -9.77 -3.30 7.60
N VAL A 293 -9.14 -2.22 8.04
CA VAL A 293 -7.80 -2.26 8.62
C VAL A 293 -7.85 -1.95 10.10
N LEU A 294 -7.24 -2.81 10.93
CA LEU A 294 -6.98 -2.52 12.33
C LEU A 294 -5.61 -1.87 12.47
N ILE A 295 -5.57 -0.74 13.14
CA ILE A 295 -4.35 0.01 13.46
C ILE A 295 -4.28 0.15 14.97
N SER A 296 -3.08 0.01 15.56
CA SER A 296 -2.90 0.24 16.99
C SER A 296 -3.39 1.64 17.38
N SER A 297 -4.16 1.76 18.46
CA SER A 297 -4.64 3.05 18.98
C SER A 297 -3.51 4.03 19.34
N ARG A 298 -2.27 3.56 19.40
CA ARG A 298 -1.07 4.38 19.65
C ARG A 298 -0.50 5.02 18.38
N HIS A 299 -0.92 4.58 17.20
CA HIS A 299 -0.49 5.18 15.94
C HIS A 299 -1.41 6.34 15.56
N PRO A 300 -0.88 7.40 14.92
CA PRO A 300 -1.68 8.58 14.56
C PRO A 300 -2.74 8.30 13.49
N GLY A 301 -2.63 7.19 12.72
CA GLY A 301 -3.58 6.86 11.65
C GLY A 301 -3.58 7.81 10.45
N MET A 302 -2.61 8.71 10.33
CA MET A 302 -2.48 9.68 9.25
C MET A 302 -1.12 9.55 8.56
N SER A 303 -1.13 9.50 7.23
CA SER A 303 0.10 9.51 6.44
C SER A 303 0.88 10.82 6.57
N PRO A 304 2.18 10.85 6.24
CA PRO A 304 2.95 12.11 6.21
C PRO A 304 2.34 13.19 5.31
N SER A 305 1.73 12.85 4.18
CA SER A 305 1.04 13.81 3.31
C SER A 305 -0.25 14.30 3.94
N ALA A 306 -1.06 13.42 4.53
CA ALA A 306 -2.30 13.81 5.20
C ALA A 306 -2.05 14.79 6.35
N ARG A 307 -1.00 14.57 7.17
CA ARG A 307 -0.63 15.49 8.27
C ARG A 307 -0.25 16.88 7.78
N ARG A 308 0.30 17.00 6.57
CA ARG A 308 0.68 18.29 5.99
C ARG A 308 -0.49 19.06 5.40
N LEU A 309 -1.47 18.32 4.87
CA LEU A 309 -2.69 18.89 4.31
C LEU A 309 -3.72 19.22 5.40
N ALA A 310 -3.58 18.65 6.59
CA ALA A 310 -4.44 18.97 7.72
C ALA A 310 -4.30 20.46 8.09
N PRO A 311 -5.40 21.17 8.36
CA PRO A 311 -5.32 22.54 8.87
C PRO A 311 -4.57 22.56 10.20
N PRO A 312 -3.83 23.63 10.51
CA PRO A 312 -3.15 23.75 11.78
C PRO A 312 -4.15 23.60 12.94
N PRO A 313 -3.78 22.94 14.05
CA PRO A 313 -4.69 22.79 15.19
C PRO A 313 -5.15 24.17 15.66
N VAL A 314 -6.47 24.32 15.79
CA VAL A 314 -7.06 25.54 16.36
C VAL A 314 -6.54 25.67 17.80
N ARG A 315 -5.70 26.66 18.05
CA ARG A 315 -5.26 26.95 19.42
C ARG A 315 -6.49 27.33 20.23
N PRO A 316 -6.75 26.69 21.39
CA PRO A 316 -7.83 27.14 22.25
C PRO A 316 -7.56 28.63 22.61
N SER A 317 -8.54 29.47 22.35
CA SER A 317 -8.48 30.85 22.72
C SER A 317 -8.23 30.92 24.25
N ARG A 318 -7.06 31.47 24.63
CA ARG A 318 -6.85 31.83 26.04
C ARG A 318 -7.86 32.90 26.34
N HIS A 319 -8.96 32.54 26.96
CA HIS A 319 -9.80 33.53 27.64
C HIS A 319 -8.94 34.14 28.74
N ALA A 320 -8.54 35.39 28.52
CA ALA A 320 -7.99 36.23 29.57
C ALA A 320 -9.08 36.40 30.61
N SER A 321 -8.77 35.96 31.81
CA SER A 321 -9.50 36.31 33.05
C SER A 321 -9.11 37.70 33.49
#